data_e1e05993b497174e7a8c33796fc508d0
#
_entry.id   e1e05993b497174e7a8c33796fc508d0
#
_cell.length_a   1.000
_cell.length_b   1.000
_cell.length_c   1.000
_cell.angle_alpha   90.00
_cell.angle_beta   90.00
_cell.angle_gamma   90.00
#
_symmetry.space_group_name_H-M   'P 1'
#
loop_
_entity.id
_entity.type
_entity.pdbx_description
1 polymer ?
#
loop_
_entity_poly.entity_id
_entity_poly.type
_entity_poly.pdbx_seq_one_letter_code
_entity_poly.pdbx_strand_id
1 'polypeptide(L)'
;MRNRLASVAVCAGLVMAGVVGGIVLRAQGQTAPAQVPAPVAPPDTAALRAQYERWRTEFKTWGRWAPLGQESKGTTSLITPEKVASAMRLVKDGIVVSLAHAEPQTAAADVAPAGLFRRTTNAITDVGTTDNYQVSYHGQTVAHIDTWCHFFENGQMYNGVPVKDNVTNEEGCKKGGVMNWRGGVTTRAVLYDIAQLKGVDWVDPNTPVTRADLEAWEQKSGVKIGPGDIPLLYTGRWKRRAALGPWTGQVAGYYPDTIPWMHERLPAFIGHDFNIDWNPRPGWEGMRNPIHVAVLIWMGINIVECLDLEELAATARRLNRYEFVITFAPLPVEGGTGSPVNPLATF
;
A
#
# COMPACT_ATOMS: atom_id res chain seq x y z
N MET A 1 54.60 58.09 -8.65
CA MET A 1 56.08 58.05 -8.91
C MET A 1 56.36 56.67 -9.51
N ARG A 2 56.63 56.66 -10.80
CA ARG A 2 57.86 56.19 -11.45
C ARG A 2 58.13 54.70 -11.19
N ASN A 3 58.40 53.83 -12.13
CA ASN A 3 58.76 53.81 -13.54
C ASN A 3 58.91 52.33 -13.91
N ARG A 4 58.44 51.90 -15.08
CA ARG A 4 59.22 51.39 -16.23
C ARG A 4 60.27 50.30 -15.89
N LEU A 5 60.39 49.22 -16.61
CA LEU A 5 60.68 49.04 -18.04
C LEU A 5 60.56 47.58 -18.46
N ALA A 6 60.25 47.47 -19.71
CA ALA A 6 60.28 46.34 -20.57
C ALA A 6 61.64 45.67 -20.72
N SER A 7 61.65 44.40 -21.13
CA SER A 7 62.67 43.86 -22.05
C SER A 7 62.17 42.63 -22.77
N VAL A 8 62.44 42.63 -24.03
CA VAL A 8 62.22 41.71 -25.14
C VAL A 8 63.37 40.69 -25.20
N ALA A 9 63.09 39.45 -25.55
CA ALA A 9 63.90 38.53 -26.33
C ALA A 9 63.16 37.21 -26.61
N VAL A 10 62.71 36.94 -27.79
CA VAL A 10 63.35 36.24 -28.92
C VAL A 10 63.32 34.69 -28.79
N CYS A 11 62.45 34.13 -29.61
CA CYS A 11 62.37 32.86 -30.37
C CYS A 11 63.37 31.73 -30.04
N ALA A 12 62.79 30.55 -29.86
CA ALA A 12 63.26 29.32 -30.49
C ALA A 12 62.07 28.36 -30.67
N GLY A 13 61.79 27.97 -31.90
CA GLY A 13 60.74 27.07 -32.23
C GLY A 13 61.11 25.62 -31.91
N LEU A 14 60.15 24.88 -31.46
CA LEU A 14 60.18 23.43 -31.46
C LEU A 14 58.81 22.95 -31.94
N VAL A 15 58.81 22.35 -33.13
CA VAL A 15 57.69 21.64 -33.71
C VAL A 15 57.50 20.35 -32.92
N MET A 16 56.43 20.26 -32.18
CA MET A 16 55.97 18.99 -31.61
C MET A 16 54.64 18.62 -32.26
N ALA A 17 54.65 17.47 -32.93
CA ALA A 17 53.49 16.88 -33.56
C ALA A 17 52.44 16.55 -32.48
N GLY A 18 51.33 17.29 -32.45
CA GLY A 18 50.19 17.03 -31.62
C GLY A 18 49.37 15.87 -32.15
N VAL A 19 49.38 14.76 -31.43
CA VAL A 19 48.40 13.70 -31.60
C VAL A 19 47.03 14.24 -31.09
N VAL A 20 46.14 14.55 -32.01
CA VAL A 20 44.77 14.90 -31.70
C VAL A 20 44.06 13.61 -31.30
N GLY A 21 44.05 13.31 -29.98
CA GLY A 21 43.17 12.30 -29.43
C GLY A 21 41.72 12.80 -29.44
N GLY A 22 40.95 12.37 -30.42
CA GLY A 22 39.54 12.65 -30.48
C GLY A 22 38.84 11.97 -29.27
N ILE A 23 38.39 12.77 -28.29
CA ILE A 23 37.46 12.31 -27.28
C ILE A 23 36.11 12.06 -28.00
N VAL A 24 35.83 10.78 -28.31
CA VAL A 24 34.49 10.35 -28.71
C VAL A 24 33.61 10.41 -27.48
N LEU A 25 32.89 11.52 -27.30
CA LEU A 25 31.74 11.57 -26.42
C LEU A 25 30.71 10.56 -26.92
N ARG A 26 30.70 9.36 -26.33
CA ARG A 26 29.57 8.45 -26.49
C ARG A 26 28.36 9.16 -25.89
N ALA A 27 27.45 9.64 -26.75
CA ALA A 27 26.10 9.97 -26.35
C ALA A 27 25.52 8.71 -25.66
N GLN A 28 25.26 8.80 -24.37
CA GLN A 28 24.46 7.80 -23.68
C GLN A 28 23.08 7.85 -24.35
N GLY A 29 22.78 6.85 -25.16
CA GLY A 29 21.48 6.68 -25.75
C GLY A 29 20.46 6.62 -24.59
N GLN A 30 19.57 7.59 -24.55
CA GLN A 30 18.36 7.48 -23.75
C GLN A 30 17.63 6.24 -24.26
N THR A 31 17.70 5.15 -23.53
CA THR A 31 16.83 4.01 -23.77
C THR A 31 15.40 4.52 -23.60
N ALA A 32 14.62 4.45 -24.68
CA ALA A 32 13.19 4.74 -24.62
C ALA A 32 12.60 3.97 -23.44
N PRO A 33 11.67 4.57 -22.66
CA PRO A 33 11.04 3.87 -21.56
C PRO A 33 10.45 2.56 -22.11
N ALA A 34 10.78 1.45 -21.45
CA ALA A 34 10.27 0.13 -21.83
C ALA A 34 8.74 0.21 -21.95
N GLN A 35 8.22 -0.12 -23.13
CA GLN A 35 6.77 -0.18 -23.35
C GLN A 35 6.19 -1.17 -22.35
N VAL A 36 5.32 -0.70 -21.45
CA VAL A 36 4.59 -1.54 -20.52
C VAL A 36 3.66 -2.44 -21.35
N PRO A 37 3.74 -3.77 -21.24
CA PRO A 37 2.84 -4.67 -21.97
C PRO A 37 1.38 -4.35 -21.69
N ALA A 38 0.51 -4.53 -22.69
CA ALA A 38 -0.92 -4.36 -22.49
C ALA A 38 -1.44 -5.37 -21.44
N PRO A 39 -2.42 -4.97 -20.61
CA PRO A 39 -2.98 -5.87 -19.60
C PRO A 39 -3.58 -7.11 -20.25
N VAL A 40 -3.26 -8.27 -19.71
CA VAL A 40 -3.83 -9.55 -20.14
C VAL A 40 -5.06 -9.82 -19.29
N ALA A 41 -6.24 -9.91 -19.92
CA ALA A 41 -7.44 -10.31 -19.19
C ALA A 41 -7.31 -11.78 -18.76
N PRO A 42 -7.52 -12.08 -17.48
CA PRO A 42 -7.57 -13.47 -17.03
C PRO A 42 -8.69 -14.25 -17.74
N PRO A 43 -8.57 -15.57 -17.87
CA PRO A 43 -9.63 -16.41 -18.45
C PRO A 43 -10.95 -16.27 -17.71
N ASP A 44 -12.07 -16.47 -18.39
CA ASP A 44 -13.42 -16.55 -17.82
C ASP A 44 -13.92 -15.31 -17.04
N THR A 45 -13.49 -14.11 -17.43
CA THR A 45 -13.93 -12.86 -16.78
C THR A 45 -15.46 -12.73 -16.73
N ALA A 46 -16.19 -13.13 -17.77
CA ALA A 46 -17.65 -13.04 -17.79
C ALA A 46 -18.31 -13.98 -16.76
N ALA A 47 -17.82 -15.22 -16.64
CA ALA A 47 -18.28 -16.18 -15.64
C ALA A 47 -17.97 -15.69 -14.22
N LEU A 48 -16.79 -15.13 -14.01
CA LEU A 48 -16.38 -14.58 -12.72
C LEU A 48 -17.20 -13.33 -12.34
N ARG A 49 -17.56 -12.45 -13.29
CA ARG A 49 -18.48 -11.34 -13.04
C ARG A 49 -19.86 -11.83 -12.60
N ALA A 50 -20.40 -12.87 -13.25
CA ALA A 50 -21.65 -13.46 -12.82
C ALA A 50 -21.58 -14.06 -11.41
N GLN A 51 -20.44 -14.63 -11.03
CA GLN A 51 -20.18 -15.07 -9.65
C GLN A 51 -20.09 -13.89 -8.68
N TYR A 52 -19.41 -12.81 -9.03
CA TYR A 52 -19.29 -11.61 -8.22
C TYR A 52 -20.68 -11.04 -7.86
N GLU A 53 -21.61 -11.01 -8.80
CA GLU A 53 -23.00 -10.57 -8.52
C GLU A 53 -23.73 -11.48 -7.51
N ARG A 54 -23.45 -12.80 -7.51
CA ARG A 54 -23.98 -13.71 -6.47
C ARG A 54 -23.33 -13.47 -5.11
N TRP A 55 -22.01 -13.29 -5.06
CA TRP A 55 -21.26 -13.05 -3.82
C TRP A 55 -21.69 -11.77 -3.11
N ARG A 56 -22.17 -10.79 -3.85
CA ARG A 56 -22.77 -9.56 -3.29
C ARG A 56 -23.82 -9.83 -2.22
N THR A 57 -24.53 -10.93 -2.31
CA THR A 57 -25.52 -11.37 -1.33
C THR A 57 -25.00 -12.47 -0.42
N GLU A 58 -24.33 -13.46 -0.99
CA GLU A 58 -23.88 -14.67 -0.28
C GLU A 58 -22.79 -14.39 0.75
N PHE A 59 -21.92 -13.39 0.49
CA PHE A 59 -20.77 -13.09 1.36
C PHE A 59 -21.01 -11.96 2.35
N LYS A 60 -22.25 -11.50 2.49
CA LYS A 60 -22.59 -10.53 3.54
C LYS A 60 -22.44 -11.15 4.92
N THR A 61 -21.57 -10.53 5.74
CA THR A 61 -21.42 -10.86 7.16
C THR A 61 -22.24 -9.92 8.06
N TRP A 62 -23.18 -9.22 7.50
CA TRP A 62 -24.00 -8.22 8.19
C TRP A 62 -24.72 -8.81 9.41
N GLY A 63 -24.68 -8.09 10.53
CA GLY A 63 -25.26 -8.54 11.79
C GLY A 63 -24.47 -9.65 12.50
N ARG A 64 -23.45 -10.25 11.88
CA ARG A 64 -22.70 -11.39 12.45
C ARG A 64 -22.06 -11.08 13.79
N TRP A 65 -21.65 -9.84 14.03
CA TRP A 65 -20.95 -9.42 15.22
C TRP A 65 -21.83 -8.76 16.28
N ALA A 66 -23.13 -8.62 15.99
CA ALA A 66 -24.12 -8.04 16.92
C ALA A 66 -24.20 -8.76 18.26
N PRO A 67 -24.20 -10.11 18.33
CA PRO A 67 -24.23 -10.81 19.61
C PRO A 67 -23.03 -10.54 20.50
N LEU A 68 -21.92 -10.04 19.95
CA LEU A 68 -20.72 -9.66 20.68
C LEU A 68 -20.72 -8.18 21.09
N GLY A 69 -21.75 -7.40 20.76
CA GLY A 69 -21.76 -5.94 20.94
C GLY A 69 -20.70 -5.21 20.09
N GLN A 70 -20.25 -5.82 18.99
CA GLN A 70 -19.13 -5.33 18.17
C GLN A 70 -19.52 -5.11 16.71
N GLU A 71 -20.79 -4.83 16.44
CA GLU A 71 -21.32 -4.61 15.10
C GLU A 71 -20.51 -3.60 14.27
N SER A 72 -20.00 -2.55 14.94
CA SER A 72 -19.21 -1.49 14.30
C SER A 72 -17.76 -1.86 14.02
N LYS A 73 -17.30 -3.04 14.40
CA LYS A 73 -15.91 -3.47 14.23
C LYS A 73 -15.69 -4.45 13.07
N GLY A 74 -16.78 -5.03 12.51
CA GLY A 74 -16.65 -6.02 11.44
C GLY A 74 -15.74 -7.19 11.85
N THR A 75 -14.91 -7.67 10.93
CA THR A 75 -14.00 -8.81 11.17
C THR A 75 -12.90 -8.51 12.19
N THR A 76 -12.63 -7.25 12.54
CA THR A 76 -11.69 -6.94 13.64
C THR A 76 -12.17 -7.41 15.00
N SER A 77 -13.46 -7.77 15.12
CA SER A 77 -14.01 -8.49 16.28
C SER A 77 -13.33 -9.83 16.56
N LEU A 78 -12.63 -10.39 15.57
CA LEU A 78 -11.85 -11.62 15.67
C LEU A 78 -10.47 -11.42 16.29
N ILE A 79 -10.05 -10.17 16.51
CA ILE A 79 -8.84 -9.86 17.28
C ILE A 79 -9.18 -9.90 18.76
N THR A 80 -9.31 -11.11 19.29
CA THR A 80 -9.58 -11.32 20.73
C THR A 80 -8.31 -11.12 21.57
N PRO A 81 -8.41 -10.93 22.88
CA PRO A 81 -7.23 -10.90 23.77
C PRO A 81 -6.32 -12.13 23.62
N GLU A 82 -6.90 -13.31 23.42
CA GLU A 82 -6.16 -14.57 23.23
C GLU A 82 -5.43 -14.56 21.88
N LYS A 83 -6.06 -14.01 20.84
CA LYS A 83 -5.45 -13.83 19.53
C LYS A 83 -4.24 -12.90 19.62
N VAL A 84 -4.37 -11.76 20.31
CA VAL A 84 -3.27 -10.83 20.55
C VAL A 84 -2.14 -11.51 21.34
N ALA A 85 -2.47 -12.16 22.44
CA ALA A 85 -1.48 -12.89 23.24
C ALA A 85 -0.77 -14.00 22.45
N SER A 86 -1.50 -14.67 21.54
CA SER A 86 -0.91 -15.66 20.63
C SER A 86 0.03 -15.02 19.62
N ALA A 87 -0.37 -13.88 19.03
CA ALA A 87 0.48 -13.14 18.08
C ALA A 87 1.79 -12.69 18.77
N MET A 88 1.71 -12.14 19.97
CA MET A 88 2.91 -11.67 20.70
C MET A 88 3.95 -12.77 20.95
N ARG A 89 3.54 -14.05 20.98
CA ARG A 89 4.49 -15.19 21.09
C ARG A 89 5.32 -15.43 19.80
N LEU A 90 4.99 -14.77 18.70
CA LEU A 90 5.78 -14.83 17.47
C LEU A 90 7.06 -14.00 17.54
N VAL A 91 7.14 -13.05 18.46
CA VAL A 91 8.36 -12.25 18.65
C VAL A 91 9.47 -13.12 19.20
N LYS A 92 10.54 -13.28 18.44
CA LYS A 92 11.72 -14.09 18.77
C LYS A 92 13.03 -13.31 18.71
N ASP A 93 13.15 -12.43 17.71
CA ASP A 93 14.39 -11.74 17.40
C ASP A 93 14.37 -10.28 17.89
N GLY A 94 13.19 -9.73 18.20
CA GLY A 94 13.02 -8.34 18.61
C GLY A 94 13.29 -7.34 17.47
N ILE A 95 13.25 -7.78 16.23
CA ILE A 95 13.44 -6.94 15.04
C ILE A 95 12.13 -6.24 14.72
N VAL A 96 12.16 -4.90 14.67
CA VAL A 96 11.01 -4.07 14.31
C VAL A 96 11.24 -3.42 12.96
N VAL A 97 10.27 -3.54 12.07
CA VAL A 97 10.27 -2.98 10.71
C VAL A 97 9.11 -2.03 10.53
N SER A 98 9.39 -0.79 10.09
CA SER A 98 8.36 0.18 9.70
C SER A 98 7.78 -0.19 8.34
N LEU A 99 6.46 -0.09 8.20
CA LEU A 99 5.75 -0.42 6.96
C LEU A 99 5.19 0.84 6.26
N ALA A 100 5.65 2.03 6.61
CA ALA A 100 5.31 3.25 5.93
C ALA A 100 6.53 3.82 5.20
N HIS A 101 6.32 4.25 3.95
CA HIS A 101 7.32 5.03 3.22
C HIS A 101 7.44 6.44 3.82
N ALA A 102 8.58 7.10 3.59
CA ALA A 102 8.69 8.51 3.91
C ALA A 102 7.63 9.31 3.15
N GLU A 103 6.91 10.16 3.86
CA GLU A 103 5.76 10.88 3.32
C GLU A 103 6.15 11.79 2.14
N PRO A 104 5.40 11.79 1.02
CA PRO A 104 5.76 12.49 -0.20
C PRO A 104 5.55 14.00 -0.03
N GLN A 105 6.65 14.76 0.01
CA GLN A 105 6.63 16.23 0.06
C GLN A 105 6.83 16.88 -1.31
N THR A 106 7.05 16.11 -2.35
CA THR A 106 7.31 16.58 -3.71
C THR A 106 6.30 15.96 -4.67
N ALA A 107 5.80 16.78 -5.59
CA ALA A 107 4.87 16.30 -6.62
C ALA A 107 5.51 15.24 -7.51
N ALA A 108 4.75 14.20 -7.83
CA ALA A 108 5.15 13.13 -8.71
C ALA A 108 3.91 12.59 -9.47
N ALA A 109 4.11 11.73 -10.45
CA ALA A 109 2.99 11.17 -11.23
C ALA A 109 1.99 10.42 -10.34
N ASP A 110 2.47 9.70 -9.31
CA ASP A 110 1.67 8.96 -8.33
C ASP A 110 1.29 9.76 -7.08
N VAL A 111 1.62 11.06 -7.03
CA VAL A 111 1.31 11.96 -5.91
C VAL A 111 0.45 13.09 -6.43
N ALA A 112 -0.86 12.97 -6.29
CA ALA A 112 -1.78 14.06 -6.61
C ALA A 112 -1.48 15.29 -5.73
N PRO A 113 -1.74 16.53 -6.21
CA PRO A 113 -1.45 17.75 -5.42
C PRO A 113 -2.08 17.76 -4.03
N ALA A 114 -3.28 17.20 -3.87
CA ALA A 114 -3.94 17.05 -2.59
C ALA A 114 -3.30 15.99 -1.68
N GLY A 115 -2.62 14.98 -2.26
CA GLY A 115 -1.93 13.90 -1.53
C GLY A 115 -0.51 14.25 -1.09
N LEU A 116 -0.03 15.47 -1.39
CA LEU A 116 1.25 15.95 -0.86
C LEU A 116 1.18 16.10 0.66
N PHE A 117 2.13 15.48 1.34
CA PHE A 117 2.32 15.72 2.76
C PHE A 117 2.98 17.09 2.97
N ARG A 118 2.23 18.03 3.49
CA ARG A 118 2.70 19.39 3.75
C ARG A 118 3.14 19.51 5.20
N ARG A 119 4.43 19.73 5.40
CA ARG A 119 5.00 20.08 6.69
C ARG A 119 5.40 21.55 6.68
N THR A 120 4.95 22.30 7.66
CA THR A 120 5.41 23.66 7.93
C THR A 120 6.01 23.71 9.32
N THR A 121 7.29 24.04 9.39
CA THR A 121 7.99 24.27 10.66
C THR A 121 7.82 25.73 11.05
N ASN A 122 7.31 25.98 12.25
CA ASN A 122 7.01 27.30 12.76
C ASN A 122 7.78 27.60 14.05
N ALA A 123 7.78 28.87 14.45
CA ALA A 123 8.27 29.31 15.75
C ALA A 123 9.65 28.74 16.13
N ILE A 124 10.60 28.83 15.19
CA ILE A 124 12.00 28.42 15.49
C ILE A 124 12.58 29.42 16.47
N THR A 125 12.94 28.95 17.65
CA THR A 125 13.54 29.74 18.75
C THR A 125 14.77 29.02 19.29
N ASP A 126 15.49 29.64 20.22
CA ASP A 126 16.64 29.04 20.88
C ASP A 126 16.27 27.80 21.74
N VAL A 127 14.99 27.63 22.05
CA VAL A 127 14.51 26.54 22.95
C VAL A 127 13.63 25.50 22.26
N GLY A 128 13.18 25.74 21.02
CA GLY A 128 12.32 24.77 20.34
C GLY A 128 11.66 25.26 19.07
N THR A 129 10.87 24.35 18.47
CA THR A 129 10.09 24.62 17.26
C THR A 129 8.78 23.85 17.28
N THR A 130 7.84 24.22 16.40
CA THR A 130 6.58 23.52 16.18
C THR A 130 6.37 23.20 14.71
N ASP A 131 5.67 22.12 14.43
CA ASP A 131 5.31 21.72 13.07
C ASP A 131 3.79 21.61 12.91
N ASN A 132 3.31 21.91 11.70
CA ASN A 132 1.98 21.60 11.23
C ASN A 132 2.06 20.60 10.08
N TYR A 133 1.16 19.62 10.08
CA TYR A 133 1.01 18.63 9.02
C TYR A 133 -0.35 18.73 8.37
N GLN A 134 -0.38 18.63 7.04
CA GLN A 134 -1.60 18.56 6.24
C GLN A 134 -1.40 17.52 5.13
N VAL A 135 -2.36 16.60 4.97
CA VAL A 135 -2.35 15.58 3.93
C VAL A 135 -3.76 15.10 3.60
N SER A 136 -4.02 14.81 2.31
CA SER A 136 -5.15 13.99 1.88
C SER A 136 -4.62 12.59 1.62
N TYR A 137 -4.78 11.70 2.60
CA TYR A 137 -4.09 10.41 2.63
C TYR A 137 -4.73 9.32 1.76
N HIS A 138 -6.02 9.40 1.45
CA HIS A 138 -6.66 8.47 0.50
C HIS A 138 -6.10 8.69 -0.92
N GLY A 139 -5.03 7.97 -1.23
CA GLY A 139 -4.26 8.15 -2.45
C GLY A 139 -3.37 6.94 -2.74
N GLN A 140 -2.23 7.18 -3.41
CA GLN A 140 -1.37 6.10 -3.89
C GLN A 140 -0.02 5.99 -3.19
N THR A 141 0.30 6.86 -2.23
CA THR A 141 1.66 6.95 -1.67
C THR A 141 1.71 7.05 -0.14
N VAL A 142 0.69 7.57 0.50
CA VAL A 142 0.62 7.65 1.97
C VAL A 142 0.08 6.33 2.51
N ALA A 143 0.82 5.68 3.41
CA ALA A 143 0.33 4.49 4.08
C ALA A 143 -0.87 4.84 4.96
N HIS A 144 -1.99 4.20 4.75
CA HIS A 144 -3.24 4.53 5.45
C HIS A 144 -4.15 3.32 5.65
N ILE A 145 -5.11 3.48 6.53
CA ILE A 145 -6.24 2.56 6.66
C ILE A 145 -7.50 3.17 6.06
N ASP A 146 -8.29 2.31 5.42
CA ASP A 146 -9.66 2.58 5.04
C ASP A 146 -10.62 1.82 5.94
N THR A 147 -11.59 2.56 6.48
CA THR A 147 -12.68 1.96 7.24
C THR A 147 -13.87 1.69 6.33
N TRP A 148 -14.81 0.86 6.77
CA TRP A 148 -15.94 0.52 5.93
C TRP A 148 -16.94 1.68 5.68
N CYS A 149 -16.73 2.87 6.25
CA CYS A 149 -17.43 4.08 5.85
C CYS A 149 -16.70 4.92 4.78
N HIS A 150 -15.61 4.41 4.21
CA HIS A 150 -14.91 5.05 3.10
C HIS A 150 -15.52 4.69 1.72
N PHE A 151 -16.15 3.52 1.59
CA PHE A 151 -16.79 3.06 0.35
C PHE A 151 -18.28 2.81 0.54
N PHE A 152 -19.02 2.98 -0.57
CA PHE A 152 -20.49 2.86 -0.58
C PHE A 152 -20.95 2.05 -1.80
N GLU A 153 -22.02 1.29 -1.60
CA GLU A 153 -22.70 0.58 -2.66
C GLU A 153 -24.23 0.74 -2.51
N ASN A 154 -24.90 1.19 -3.57
CA ASN A 154 -26.36 1.42 -3.57
C ASN A 154 -26.83 2.28 -2.38
N GLY A 155 -26.05 3.31 -2.00
CA GLY A 155 -26.36 4.21 -0.89
C GLY A 155 -26.22 3.58 0.49
N GLN A 156 -25.54 2.44 0.61
CA GLN A 156 -25.32 1.72 1.86
C GLN A 156 -23.82 1.48 2.12
N MET A 157 -23.50 1.39 3.39
CA MET A 157 -22.23 0.92 3.95
C MET A 157 -22.42 -0.50 4.54
N TYR A 158 -21.37 -1.01 5.18
CA TYR A 158 -21.42 -2.25 5.94
C TYR A 158 -22.63 -2.29 6.89
N ASN A 159 -23.19 -3.47 7.10
CA ASN A 159 -24.42 -3.70 7.88
C ASN A 159 -25.67 -3.00 7.33
N GLY A 160 -25.68 -2.57 6.05
CA GLY A 160 -26.81 -1.89 5.43
C GLY A 160 -27.07 -0.50 5.97
N VAL A 161 -26.08 0.12 6.63
CA VAL A 161 -26.21 1.46 7.18
C VAL A 161 -26.37 2.48 6.05
N PRO A 162 -27.44 3.30 6.03
CA PRO A 162 -27.64 4.30 4.99
C PRO A 162 -26.57 5.39 5.03
N VAL A 163 -25.96 5.69 3.90
CA VAL A 163 -24.90 6.72 3.77
C VAL A 163 -25.44 8.10 4.13
N LYS A 164 -26.62 8.48 3.57
CA LYS A 164 -27.21 9.82 3.72
C LYS A 164 -27.42 10.26 5.15
N ASP A 165 -27.65 9.29 6.08
CA ASP A 165 -27.91 9.61 7.49
C ASP A 165 -26.67 9.47 8.36
N ASN A 166 -25.56 9.01 7.77
CA ASN A 166 -24.40 8.53 8.52
C ASN A 166 -23.07 9.17 8.11
N VAL A 167 -23.00 9.76 6.91
CA VAL A 167 -21.81 10.45 6.42
C VAL A 167 -22.21 11.83 5.91
N THR A 168 -21.71 12.87 6.55
CA THR A 168 -21.94 14.28 6.15
C THR A 168 -20.62 15.03 6.06
N ASN A 169 -20.63 16.17 5.39
CA ASN A 169 -19.44 17.04 5.31
C ASN A 169 -19.05 17.62 6.67
N GLU A 170 -20.03 17.87 7.53
CA GLU A 170 -19.84 18.53 8.82
C GLU A 170 -19.38 17.56 9.90
N GLU A 171 -20.00 16.37 9.96
CA GLU A 171 -19.78 15.41 11.04
C GLU A 171 -18.90 14.23 10.62
N GLY A 172 -18.62 14.08 9.31
CA GLY A 172 -17.93 12.92 8.77
C GLY A 172 -18.74 11.63 8.95
N CYS A 173 -18.07 10.57 9.36
CA CYS A 173 -18.63 9.23 9.55
C CYS A 173 -19.11 9.03 10.99
N LYS A 174 -20.42 8.84 11.19
CA LYS A 174 -21.01 8.61 12.52
C LYS A 174 -20.85 7.15 12.99
N LYS A 175 -20.86 6.18 12.07
CA LYS A 175 -20.71 4.74 12.36
C LYS A 175 -19.69 4.11 11.44
N GLY A 176 -18.81 3.29 11.99
CA GLY A 176 -17.80 2.58 11.21
C GLY A 176 -16.59 3.41 10.83
N GLY A 177 -16.43 4.59 11.42
CA GLY A 177 -15.26 5.45 11.25
C GLY A 177 -14.06 4.99 12.07
N VAL A 178 -12.95 5.70 11.89
CA VAL A 178 -11.64 5.37 12.46
C VAL A 178 -11.62 5.24 13.98
N MET A 179 -12.53 5.90 14.68
CA MET A 179 -12.64 5.84 16.15
C MET A 179 -12.88 4.43 16.70
N ASN A 180 -13.38 3.50 15.89
CA ASN A 180 -13.51 2.09 16.27
C ASN A 180 -12.16 1.44 16.61
N TRP A 181 -11.07 1.97 16.10
CA TRP A 181 -9.71 1.45 16.26
C TRP A 181 -8.78 2.39 17.04
N ARG A 182 -9.33 3.38 17.78
CA ARG A 182 -8.52 4.29 18.61
C ARG A 182 -7.62 3.57 19.64
N GLY A 183 -7.98 2.35 20.02
CA GLY A 183 -7.16 1.50 20.90
C GLY A 183 -6.01 0.79 20.19
N GLY A 184 -5.87 1.00 18.90
CA GLY A 184 -4.89 0.32 18.06
C GLY A 184 -5.35 -1.07 17.61
N VAL A 185 -4.57 -1.63 16.71
CA VAL A 185 -4.71 -2.99 16.17
C VAL A 185 -3.40 -3.72 16.41
N THR A 186 -3.46 -4.86 17.07
CA THR A 186 -2.31 -5.77 17.26
C THR A 186 -2.78 -7.19 17.00
N THR A 187 -2.18 -7.86 16.01
CA THR A 187 -2.51 -9.24 15.66
C THR A 187 -1.37 -9.89 14.88
N ARG A 188 -1.56 -11.16 14.50
CA ARG A 188 -0.67 -11.82 13.54
C ARG A 188 -0.89 -11.28 12.14
N ALA A 189 0.21 -10.99 11.43
CA ALA A 189 0.19 -10.74 9.99
C ALA A 189 1.02 -11.80 9.25
N VAL A 190 0.69 -11.99 7.98
CA VAL A 190 1.41 -12.89 7.07
C VAL A 190 1.76 -12.15 5.79
N LEU A 191 3.03 -12.18 5.42
CA LEU A 191 3.51 -11.62 4.16
C LEU A 191 3.24 -12.60 3.00
N TYR A 192 2.52 -12.13 1.99
CA TYR A 192 2.32 -12.79 0.71
C TYR A 192 3.29 -12.18 -0.31
N ASP A 193 4.49 -12.75 -0.40
CA ASP A 193 5.57 -12.25 -1.26
C ASP A 193 5.42 -12.79 -2.69
N ILE A 194 4.57 -12.14 -3.47
CA ILE A 194 4.25 -12.57 -4.83
C ILE A 194 5.40 -12.28 -5.80
N ALA A 195 6.22 -11.27 -5.54
CA ALA A 195 7.43 -11.04 -6.31
C ALA A 195 8.41 -12.22 -6.18
N GLN A 196 8.61 -12.74 -4.95
CA GLN A 196 9.43 -13.93 -4.71
C GLN A 196 8.78 -15.21 -5.28
N LEU A 197 7.46 -15.34 -5.21
CA LEU A 197 6.75 -16.48 -5.80
C LEU A 197 7.02 -16.57 -7.29
N LYS A 198 6.92 -15.44 -8.00
CA LYS A 198 7.10 -15.33 -9.45
C LYS A 198 8.57 -15.22 -9.88
N GLY A 199 9.52 -15.11 -8.94
CA GLY A 199 10.96 -15.01 -9.24
C GLY A 199 11.34 -13.69 -9.92
N VAL A 200 10.68 -12.59 -9.59
CA VAL A 200 10.89 -11.28 -10.18
C VAL A 200 11.22 -10.23 -9.11
N ASP A 201 11.82 -9.13 -9.54
CA ASP A 201 12.11 -8.01 -8.64
C ASP A 201 10.85 -7.27 -8.19
N TRP A 202 9.86 -7.16 -9.08
CA TRP A 202 8.51 -6.68 -8.82
C TRP A 202 7.52 -7.33 -9.78
N VAL A 203 6.29 -7.45 -9.37
CA VAL A 203 5.19 -7.91 -10.22
C VAL A 203 4.84 -6.80 -11.22
N ASP A 204 4.72 -7.15 -12.52
CA ASP A 204 4.31 -6.18 -13.53
C ASP A 204 2.95 -5.57 -13.15
N PRO A 205 2.81 -4.23 -13.16
CA PRO A 205 1.56 -3.57 -12.76
C PRO A 205 0.31 -4.01 -13.52
N ASN A 206 0.46 -4.59 -14.74
CA ASN A 206 -0.67 -5.14 -15.48
C ASN A 206 -1.06 -6.57 -15.05
N THR A 207 -0.28 -7.19 -14.18
CA THR A 207 -0.52 -8.57 -13.74
C THR A 207 -1.44 -8.59 -12.52
N PRO A 208 -2.61 -9.25 -12.59
CA PRO A 208 -3.43 -9.47 -11.41
C PRO A 208 -2.77 -10.47 -10.46
N VAL A 209 -3.02 -10.32 -9.17
CA VAL A 209 -2.72 -11.33 -8.17
C VAL A 209 -3.96 -12.15 -7.92
N THR A 210 -3.94 -13.40 -8.35
CA THR A 210 -5.08 -14.32 -8.31
C THR A 210 -5.14 -15.14 -7.02
N ARG A 211 -6.28 -15.78 -6.76
CA ARG A 211 -6.42 -16.76 -5.68
C ARG A 211 -5.35 -17.87 -5.81
N ALA A 212 -5.09 -18.34 -7.01
CA ALA A 212 -4.06 -19.36 -7.25
C ALA A 212 -2.65 -18.89 -6.84
N ASP A 213 -2.31 -17.62 -7.06
CA ASP A 213 -1.04 -17.04 -6.60
C ASP A 213 -0.96 -17.06 -5.06
N LEU A 214 -2.05 -16.68 -4.37
CA LEU A 214 -2.09 -16.68 -2.90
C LEU A 214 -1.93 -18.09 -2.34
N GLU A 215 -2.65 -19.06 -2.89
CA GLU A 215 -2.59 -20.47 -2.46
C GLU A 215 -1.23 -21.10 -2.79
N ALA A 216 -0.62 -20.77 -3.94
CA ALA A 216 0.75 -21.20 -4.27
C ALA A 216 1.78 -20.62 -3.30
N TRP A 217 1.60 -19.37 -2.87
CA TRP A 217 2.44 -18.77 -1.84
C TRP A 217 2.29 -19.49 -0.48
N GLU A 218 1.06 -19.81 -0.07
CA GLU A 218 0.81 -20.58 1.16
C GLU A 218 1.53 -21.94 1.13
N GLN A 219 1.51 -22.62 -0.01
CA GLN A 219 2.23 -23.89 -0.18
C GLN A 219 3.74 -23.70 -0.11
N LYS A 220 4.28 -22.66 -0.77
CA LYS A 220 5.72 -22.39 -0.80
C LYS A 220 6.26 -21.94 0.56
N SER A 221 5.55 -21.06 1.26
CA SER A 221 5.98 -20.49 2.55
C SER A 221 5.67 -21.40 3.75
N GLY A 222 4.72 -22.32 3.60
CA GLY A 222 4.20 -23.14 4.69
C GLY A 222 3.28 -22.39 5.65
N VAL A 223 2.94 -21.12 5.36
CA VAL A 223 2.15 -20.23 6.24
C VAL A 223 0.91 -19.75 5.50
N LYS A 224 -0.22 -19.77 6.19
CA LYS A 224 -1.49 -19.21 5.69
C LYS A 224 -2.20 -18.43 6.79
N ILE A 225 -3.02 -17.46 6.36
CA ILE A 225 -3.86 -16.71 7.31
C ILE A 225 -5.05 -17.52 7.82
N GLY A 226 -5.54 -17.11 8.99
CA GLY A 226 -6.80 -17.51 9.56
C GLY A 226 -7.60 -16.31 10.05
N PRO A 227 -8.76 -16.56 10.69
CA PRO A 227 -9.63 -15.48 11.17
C PRO A 227 -8.90 -14.49 12.08
N GLY A 228 -9.07 -13.18 11.78
CA GLY A 228 -8.46 -12.10 12.55
C GLY A 228 -6.99 -11.82 12.25
N ASP A 229 -6.36 -12.54 11.30
CA ASP A 229 -5.02 -12.21 10.79
C ASP A 229 -5.07 -11.06 9.78
N ILE A 230 -3.90 -10.57 9.38
CA ILE A 230 -3.75 -9.55 8.34
C ILE A 230 -2.81 -10.08 7.25
N PRO A 231 -3.29 -10.45 6.05
CA PRO A 231 -2.43 -10.68 4.90
C PRO A 231 -1.85 -9.36 4.40
N LEU A 232 -0.55 -9.32 4.16
CA LEU A 232 0.14 -8.21 3.50
C LEU A 232 0.63 -8.68 2.15
N LEU A 233 0.06 -8.14 1.08
CA LEU A 233 0.43 -8.45 -0.30
C LEU A 233 1.62 -7.59 -0.70
N TYR A 234 2.75 -8.22 -1.02
CA TYR A 234 3.94 -7.58 -1.53
C TYR A 234 4.11 -7.85 -3.03
N THR A 235 4.13 -6.77 -3.80
CA THR A 235 4.33 -6.79 -5.25
C THR A 235 5.64 -6.14 -5.70
N GLY A 236 6.38 -5.49 -4.80
CA GLY A 236 7.63 -4.79 -5.10
C GLY A 236 7.40 -3.39 -5.70
N ARG A 237 6.31 -2.74 -5.34
CA ARG A 237 5.93 -1.41 -5.86
C ARG A 237 7.02 -0.37 -5.66
N TRP A 238 7.58 -0.25 -4.46
CA TRP A 238 8.57 0.77 -4.15
C TRP A 238 9.91 0.50 -4.82
N LYS A 239 10.30 -0.78 -4.94
CA LYS A 239 11.48 -1.19 -5.72
C LYS A 239 11.34 -0.80 -7.19
N ARG A 240 10.18 -1.07 -7.81
CA ARG A 240 9.88 -0.62 -9.17
C ARG A 240 9.91 0.90 -9.29
N ARG A 241 9.29 1.60 -8.34
CA ARG A 241 9.27 3.07 -8.32
C ARG A 241 10.68 3.67 -8.24
N ALA A 242 11.55 3.08 -7.43
CA ALA A 242 12.94 3.51 -7.35
C ALA A 242 13.72 3.26 -8.65
N ALA A 243 13.46 2.16 -9.34
CA ALA A 243 14.16 1.77 -10.57
C ALA A 243 13.65 2.50 -11.81
N LEU A 244 12.34 2.69 -11.96
CA LEU A 244 11.69 3.17 -13.19
C LEU A 244 10.97 4.51 -13.03
N GLY A 245 10.94 5.07 -11.83
CA GLY A 245 10.22 6.30 -11.52
C GLY A 245 8.74 6.07 -11.16
N PRO A 246 8.06 7.15 -10.72
CA PRO A 246 6.65 7.13 -10.34
C PRO A 246 5.74 6.93 -11.56
N TRP A 247 4.60 6.27 -11.36
CA TRP A 247 3.60 6.04 -12.40
C TRP A 247 2.18 6.05 -11.83
N THR A 248 1.17 6.11 -12.70
CA THR A 248 -0.25 6.04 -12.37
C THR A 248 -0.98 5.01 -13.22
N GLY A 249 -2.15 4.63 -12.79
CA GLY A 249 -3.13 3.89 -13.58
C GLY A 249 -3.04 2.37 -13.51
N GLN A 250 -1.85 1.79 -13.37
CA GLN A 250 -1.65 0.34 -13.35
C GLN A 250 -1.25 -0.12 -11.95
N VAL A 251 -1.90 -1.16 -11.46
CA VAL A 251 -1.68 -1.73 -10.12
C VAL A 251 -1.71 -3.25 -10.22
N ALA A 252 -0.62 -3.90 -9.82
CA ALA A 252 -0.60 -5.33 -9.58
C ALA A 252 -1.26 -5.61 -8.22
N GLY A 253 -2.59 -5.68 -8.19
CA GLY A 253 -3.38 -5.85 -6.96
C GLY A 253 -4.19 -7.14 -6.97
N TYR A 254 -5.02 -7.29 -5.94
CA TYR A 254 -5.91 -8.45 -5.83
C TYR A 254 -6.91 -8.50 -6.98
N TYR A 255 -7.01 -9.66 -7.60
CA TYR A 255 -8.02 -9.96 -8.62
C TYR A 255 -9.33 -10.39 -7.94
N PRO A 256 -10.52 -10.15 -8.55
CA PRO A 256 -11.78 -10.49 -7.91
C PRO A 256 -11.97 -11.97 -7.55
N ASP A 257 -11.24 -12.92 -8.15
CA ASP A 257 -11.28 -14.33 -7.76
C ASP A 257 -10.71 -14.61 -6.36
N THR A 258 -10.05 -13.62 -5.74
CA THR A 258 -9.57 -13.70 -4.37
C THR A 258 -10.66 -13.44 -3.32
N ILE A 259 -11.81 -12.89 -3.73
CA ILE A 259 -12.92 -12.55 -2.81
C ILE A 259 -13.42 -13.77 -2.02
N PRO A 260 -13.67 -14.96 -2.62
CA PRO A 260 -14.01 -16.15 -1.85
C PRO A 260 -12.94 -16.56 -0.84
N TRP A 261 -11.66 -16.42 -1.19
CA TRP A 261 -10.55 -16.69 -0.28
C TRP A 261 -10.57 -15.77 0.93
N MET A 262 -10.89 -14.48 0.75
CA MET A 262 -11.05 -13.53 1.85
C MET A 262 -12.24 -13.87 2.75
N HIS A 263 -13.38 -14.26 2.14
CA HIS A 263 -14.57 -14.67 2.87
C HIS A 263 -14.36 -15.95 3.68
N GLU A 264 -13.66 -16.93 3.13
CA GLU A 264 -13.32 -18.20 3.81
C GLU A 264 -12.40 -17.99 5.02
N ARG A 265 -11.47 -17.02 4.93
CA ARG A 265 -10.43 -16.81 5.93
C ARG A 265 -10.72 -15.72 6.94
N LEU A 266 -11.65 -14.81 6.64
CA LEU A 266 -12.07 -13.70 7.51
C LEU A 266 -10.89 -12.90 8.09
N PRO A 267 -10.00 -12.32 7.28
CA PRO A 267 -8.95 -11.45 7.78
C PRO A 267 -9.54 -10.23 8.50
N ALA A 268 -8.83 -9.69 9.49
CA ALA A 268 -9.24 -8.47 10.17
C ALA A 268 -9.07 -7.22 9.29
N PHE A 269 -7.98 -7.19 8.56
CA PHE A 269 -7.67 -6.24 7.49
C PHE A 269 -7.07 -7.02 6.33
N ILE A 270 -7.06 -6.42 5.14
CA ILE A 270 -6.17 -6.82 4.05
C ILE A 270 -5.20 -5.68 3.77
N GLY A 271 -3.94 -6.02 3.47
CA GLY A 271 -2.89 -5.03 3.22
C GLY A 271 -2.21 -5.20 1.87
N HIS A 272 -1.64 -4.09 1.35
CA HIS A 272 -0.92 -4.09 0.09
C HIS A 272 0.13 -2.96 0.04
N ASP A 273 1.19 -3.17 -0.74
CA ASP A 273 2.21 -2.15 -1.00
C ASP A 273 1.78 -1.08 -2.03
N PHE A 274 0.53 -1.16 -2.52
CA PHE A 274 -0.11 -0.16 -3.37
C PHE A 274 -1.63 -0.11 -3.08
N ASN A 275 -2.48 0.33 -4.05
CA ASN A 275 -3.93 0.18 -3.97
C ASN A 275 -4.29 -1.30 -4.11
N ILE A 276 -5.24 -1.78 -3.31
CA ILE A 276 -5.53 -3.22 -3.23
C ILE A 276 -6.17 -3.79 -4.51
N ASP A 277 -6.94 -3.01 -5.25
CA ASP A 277 -7.57 -3.50 -6.48
C ASP A 277 -6.59 -3.55 -7.64
N TRP A 278 -6.53 -4.67 -8.34
CA TRP A 278 -5.86 -4.72 -9.64
C TRP A 278 -6.45 -3.71 -10.62
N ASN A 279 -5.59 -2.96 -11.31
CA ASN A 279 -5.99 -1.95 -12.29
C ASN A 279 -4.94 -1.83 -13.41
N PRO A 280 -5.30 -1.67 -14.69
CA PRO A 280 -6.66 -1.65 -15.23
C PRO A 280 -7.33 -3.02 -15.15
N ARG A 281 -8.63 -3.06 -15.28
CA ARG A 281 -9.45 -4.27 -15.09
C ARG A 281 -10.18 -4.64 -16.39
N PRO A 282 -9.49 -5.18 -17.41
CA PRO A 282 -10.15 -5.65 -18.62
C PRO A 282 -11.26 -6.65 -18.30
N GLY A 283 -12.44 -6.43 -18.87
CA GLY A 283 -13.63 -7.23 -18.60
C GLY A 283 -14.39 -6.86 -17.31
N TRP A 284 -13.90 -5.87 -16.54
CA TRP A 284 -14.56 -5.35 -15.32
C TRP A 284 -14.99 -3.88 -15.49
N GLU A 285 -15.17 -3.45 -16.72
CA GLU A 285 -15.62 -2.09 -17.02
C GLU A 285 -16.95 -1.78 -16.31
N GLY A 286 -17.04 -0.57 -15.77
CA GLY A 286 -18.23 -0.12 -15.00
C GLY A 286 -18.25 -0.58 -13.54
N MET A 287 -17.40 -1.51 -13.11
CA MET A 287 -17.26 -1.87 -11.70
C MET A 287 -16.15 -1.05 -11.04
N ARG A 288 -16.54 -0.22 -10.08
CA ARG A 288 -15.59 0.56 -9.30
C ARG A 288 -15.04 -0.27 -8.15
N ASN A 289 -13.73 -0.51 -8.15
CA ASN A 289 -12.98 -1.12 -7.04
C ASN A 289 -13.68 -2.36 -6.42
N PRO A 290 -13.80 -3.47 -7.17
CA PRO A 290 -14.57 -4.63 -6.74
C PRO A 290 -14.06 -5.25 -5.43
N ILE A 291 -12.77 -5.20 -5.15
CA ILE A 291 -12.21 -5.69 -3.89
C ILE A 291 -12.60 -4.76 -2.74
N HIS A 292 -12.42 -3.43 -2.86
CA HIS A 292 -12.86 -2.48 -1.83
C HIS A 292 -14.33 -2.68 -1.49
N VAL A 293 -15.21 -2.79 -2.51
CA VAL A 293 -16.64 -3.01 -2.31
C VAL A 293 -16.90 -4.31 -1.55
N ALA A 294 -16.29 -5.41 -1.97
CA ALA A 294 -16.50 -6.70 -1.34
C ALA A 294 -16.04 -6.72 0.12
N VAL A 295 -14.83 -6.23 0.39
CA VAL A 295 -14.25 -6.32 1.73
C VAL A 295 -14.86 -5.31 2.69
N LEU A 296 -14.99 -4.03 2.28
CA LEU A 296 -15.49 -2.99 3.18
C LEU A 296 -17.01 -3.09 3.40
N ILE A 297 -17.79 -3.38 2.34
CA ILE A 297 -19.25 -3.28 2.41
C ILE A 297 -19.92 -4.62 2.71
N TRP A 298 -19.49 -5.71 2.06
CA TRP A 298 -20.16 -7.00 2.27
C TRP A 298 -19.66 -7.70 3.52
N MET A 299 -18.31 -7.70 3.72
CA MET A 299 -17.66 -8.52 4.74
C MET A 299 -17.23 -7.76 5.99
N GLY A 300 -17.19 -6.41 5.96
CA GLY A 300 -16.70 -5.61 7.08
C GLY A 300 -15.23 -5.87 7.42
N ILE A 301 -14.44 -6.20 6.39
CA ILE A 301 -12.99 -6.28 6.44
C ILE A 301 -12.43 -4.89 6.09
N ASN A 302 -11.53 -4.36 6.89
CA ASN A 302 -10.90 -3.08 6.61
C ASN A 302 -9.65 -3.24 5.74
N ILE A 303 -9.12 -2.11 5.26
CA ILE A 303 -7.97 -2.09 4.37
C ILE A 303 -6.83 -1.32 5.04
N VAL A 304 -5.60 -1.76 4.79
CA VAL A 304 -4.38 -0.99 5.04
C VAL A 304 -3.53 -1.04 3.78
N GLU A 305 -3.38 0.11 3.11
CA GLU A 305 -2.76 0.14 1.79
C GLU A 305 -1.67 1.20 1.66
N CYS A 306 -0.99 1.19 0.50
CA CYS A 306 0.17 2.02 0.19
C CYS A 306 1.34 1.81 1.16
N LEU A 307 1.48 0.59 1.70
CA LEU A 307 2.54 0.23 2.61
C LEU A 307 3.90 0.18 1.91
N ASP A 308 4.97 0.47 2.64
CA ASP A 308 6.33 0.12 2.22
C ASP A 308 6.70 -1.25 2.80
N LEU A 309 6.68 -2.26 1.97
CA LEU A 309 6.96 -3.64 2.38
C LEU A 309 8.35 -4.14 1.96
N GLU A 310 9.24 -3.25 1.46
CA GLU A 310 10.55 -3.64 0.95
C GLU A 310 11.45 -4.22 2.06
N GLU A 311 11.59 -3.51 3.18
CA GLU A 311 12.39 -3.98 4.32
C GLU A 311 11.74 -5.19 5.00
N LEU A 312 10.41 -5.24 5.04
CA LEU A 312 9.68 -6.40 5.55
C LEU A 312 9.98 -7.64 4.72
N ALA A 313 9.89 -7.56 3.39
CA ALA A 313 10.16 -8.67 2.49
C ALA A 313 11.63 -9.14 2.61
N ALA A 314 12.57 -8.21 2.65
CA ALA A 314 13.98 -8.52 2.86
C ALA A 314 14.24 -9.23 4.21
N THR A 315 13.63 -8.74 5.28
CA THR A 315 13.73 -9.34 6.63
C THR A 315 13.09 -10.72 6.69
N ALA A 316 11.86 -10.86 6.16
CA ALA A 316 11.16 -12.14 6.13
C ALA A 316 11.95 -13.23 5.35
N ARG A 317 12.51 -12.86 4.20
CA ARG A 317 13.37 -13.75 3.39
C ARG A 317 14.63 -14.15 4.14
N ARG A 318 15.33 -13.20 4.78
CA ARG A 318 16.53 -13.46 5.58
C ARG A 318 16.28 -14.38 6.75
N LEU A 319 15.14 -14.21 7.45
CA LEU A 319 14.74 -15.03 8.59
C LEU A 319 14.04 -16.34 8.16
N ASN A 320 13.68 -16.47 6.90
CA ASN A 320 12.77 -17.51 6.38
C ASN A 320 11.49 -17.62 7.23
N ARG A 321 10.92 -16.46 7.60
CA ARG A 321 9.71 -16.32 8.42
C ARG A 321 8.79 -15.30 7.78
N TYR A 322 7.60 -15.72 7.42
CA TYR A 322 6.62 -14.90 6.71
C TYR A 322 5.41 -14.54 7.57
N GLU A 323 5.46 -14.84 8.86
CA GLU A 323 4.49 -14.43 9.88
C GLU A 323 5.18 -13.67 11.01
N PHE A 324 4.50 -12.67 11.53
CA PHE A 324 5.01 -11.73 12.54
C PHE A 324 3.86 -11.03 13.26
N VAL A 325 4.18 -10.29 14.30
CA VAL A 325 3.22 -9.35 14.93
C VAL A 325 3.15 -8.09 14.08
N ILE A 326 1.93 -7.63 13.75
CA ILE A 326 1.69 -6.28 13.26
C ILE A 326 1.01 -5.43 14.32
N THR A 327 1.47 -4.20 14.49
CA THR A 327 0.84 -3.21 15.37
C THR A 327 0.74 -1.86 14.67
N PHE A 328 -0.43 -1.24 14.73
CA PHE A 328 -0.64 0.15 14.33
C PHE A 328 -1.79 0.78 15.10
N ALA A 329 -1.74 2.09 15.23
CA ALA A 329 -2.82 2.87 15.83
C ALA A 329 -3.15 4.04 14.89
N PRO A 330 -4.39 4.15 14.42
CA PRO A 330 -4.82 5.30 13.65
C PRO A 330 -4.91 6.55 14.53
N LEU A 331 -4.84 7.72 13.92
CA LEU A 331 -5.18 8.95 14.58
C LEU A 331 -6.65 8.91 15.02
N PRO A 332 -6.97 9.18 16.30
CA PRO A 332 -8.33 9.10 16.82
C PRO A 332 -9.13 10.36 16.46
N VAL A 333 -9.44 10.51 15.17
CA VAL A 333 -10.19 11.66 14.62
C VAL A 333 -11.67 11.30 14.53
N GLU A 334 -12.52 11.99 15.28
CA GLU A 334 -13.98 11.81 15.18
C GLU A 334 -14.46 12.09 13.75
N GLY A 335 -15.35 11.27 13.25
CA GLY A 335 -15.87 11.37 11.89
C GLY A 335 -14.90 10.91 10.79
N GLY A 336 -13.66 10.54 11.11
CA GLY A 336 -12.68 10.11 10.12
C GLY A 336 -13.07 8.80 9.44
N THR A 337 -12.95 8.75 8.09
CA THR A 337 -13.23 7.57 7.25
C THR A 337 -12.03 6.65 7.11
N GLY A 338 -10.90 7.04 7.64
CA GLY A 338 -9.62 6.36 7.65
C GLY A 338 -8.57 7.18 8.40
N SER A 339 -7.31 6.81 8.29
CA SER A 339 -6.18 7.52 8.91
C SER A 339 -4.88 7.18 8.22
N PRO A 340 -3.95 8.12 8.03
CA PRO A 340 -2.57 7.76 7.80
C PRO A 340 -2.06 6.95 8.99
N VAL A 341 -1.21 5.97 8.71
CA VAL A 341 -0.62 5.09 9.74
C VAL A 341 0.81 4.73 9.38
N ASN A 342 1.61 4.43 10.38
CA ASN A 342 2.88 3.72 10.23
C ASN A 342 2.79 2.38 10.95
N PRO A 343 2.34 1.30 10.28
CA PRO A 343 2.31 -0.01 10.89
C PRO A 343 3.73 -0.52 11.17
N LEU A 344 3.89 -1.25 12.26
CA LEU A 344 5.14 -1.87 12.65
C LEU A 344 4.99 -3.39 12.60
N ALA A 345 5.91 -4.06 11.91
CA ALA A 345 6.07 -5.50 11.96
C ALA A 345 7.16 -5.87 12.97
N THR A 346 6.88 -6.83 13.86
CA THR A 346 7.83 -7.29 14.88
C THR A 346 8.04 -8.80 14.77
N PHE A 347 9.31 -9.21 14.59
CA PHE A 347 9.73 -10.61 14.48
C PHE A 347 10.30 -11.16 15.78
#